data_ac3bffe6010b7eb61e1b8ce744a3faff
#
_entry.id   ac3bffe6010b7eb61e1b8ce744a3faff
#
_cell.length_a   1.000
_cell.length_b   1.000
_cell.length_c   1.000
_cell.angle_alpha   90.00
_cell.angle_beta   90.00
_cell.angle_gamma   90.00
#
_symmetry.space_group_name_H-M   'P 1'
#
loop_
_entity.id
_entity.type
_entity.pdbx_description
1 polymer ?
#
loop_
_entity_poly.entity_id
_entity_poly.type
_entity_poly.pdbx_seq_one_letter_code
_entity_poly.pdbx_strand_id
1 'polypeptide(L)' 'MAADGNGFAVEVRGGEETWTVAIVSPEGEVVSERACHDGAEARTYASTVRQHIFWLSPEKFREYYRIQSQVEG' A
#
# COMPACT_ATOMS: atom_id res chain seq x y z
N MET A 1 4.56 19.81 5.04
CA MET A 1 4.89 19.12 4.98
C MET A 1 5.11 18.55 3.95
N ALA A 2 5.82 18.29 3.51
CA ALA A 2 6.04 17.74 2.37
C ALA A 2 5.62 16.40 2.35
N ALA A 3 5.08 15.97 1.35
CA ALA A 3 4.72 14.68 1.18
C ALA A 3 5.94 13.89 1.00
N ASP A 4 6.00 12.77 1.54
CA ASP A 4 7.12 11.96 1.39
C ASP A 4 6.80 10.89 0.42
N GLY A 5 7.71 10.56 -0.42
CA GLY A 5 7.55 9.48 -1.34
C GLY A 5 6.62 9.86 -2.48
N ASN A 6 5.89 8.88 -2.96
CA ASN A 6 5.08 9.07 -4.16
C ASN A 6 3.62 9.38 -3.87
N GLY A 7 3.31 9.65 -2.63
CA GLY A 7 1.94 10.01 -2.29
C GLY A 7 1.06 8.85 -1.88
N PHE A 8 1.48 7.64 -2.11
CA PHE A 8 0.72 6.50 -1.65
C PHE A 8 0.99 6.30 -0.15
N ALA A 9 0.09 5.59 0.50
CA ALA A 9 0.24 5.30 1.92
C ALA A 9 -0.10 3.85 2.15
N VAL A 10 0.32 3.32 3.28
CA VAL A 10 0.01 1.94 3.61
C VAL A 10 -0.58 1.93 5.00
N GLU A 11 -1.63 1.13 5.18
CA GLU A 11 -2.29 0.99 6.46
C GLU A 11 -2.31 -0.46 6.86
N VAL A 12 -2.11 -0.72 8.14
CA VAL A 12 -2.19 -2.07 8.65
C VAL A 12 -3.43 -2.14 9.52
N ARG A 13 -4.31 -3.08 9.23
CA ARG A 13 -5.54 -3.24 9.98
C ARG A 13 -5.54 -4.62 10.60
N GLY A 14 -5.71 -4.67 11.92
CA GLY A 14 -5.70 -5.93 12.63
C GLY A 14 -7.06 -6.32 13.09
N GLY A 15 -7.42 -7.56 12.88
CA GLY A 15 -8.65 -8.10 13.42
C GLY A 15 -8.31 -9.18 14.38
N GLU A 16 -9.31 -9.89 14.80
CA GLU A 16 -9.07 -10.92 15.75
C GLU A 16 -8.41 -12.10 15.15
N GLU A 17 -8.74 -12.41 13.93
CA GLU A 17 -8.17 -13.54 13.30
C GLU A 17 -7.39 -13.24 12.06
N THR A 18 -7.54 -12.10 11.50
CA THR A 18 -6.86 -11.79 10.27
C THR A 18 -6.26 -10.40 10.35
N TRP A 19 -5.22 -10.21 9.58
CA TRP A 19 -4.61 -8.91 9.46
C TRP A 19 -4.61 -8.53 7.99
N THR A 20 -4.77 -7.27 7.70
CA THR A 20 -4.84 -6.80 6.33
C THR A 20 -3.94 -5.59 6.17
N VAL A 21 -3.21 -5.56 5.08
CA VAL A 21 -2.40 -4.41 4.74
C VAL A 21 -3.04 -3.77 3.52
N ALA A 22 -3.39 -2.51 3.63
CA ALA A 22 -4.06 -1.80 2.57
C ALA A 22 -3.14 -0.73 2.02
N ILE A 23 -3.13 -0.57 0.70
CA ILE A 23 -2.40 0.49 0.06
C ILE A 23 -3.42 1.54 -0.36
N VAL A 24 -3.17 2.78 0.02
CA VAL A 24 -4.11 3.87 -0.20
C VAL A 24 -3.49 4.84 -1.19
N SER A 25 -4.25 5.23 -2.18
CA SER A 25 -3.76 6.14 -3.19
C SER A 25 -3.66 7.55 -2.67
N PRO A 26 -2.99 8.44 -3.39
CA PRO A 26 -2.94 9.83 -2.97
C PRO A 26 -4.31 10.48 -2.84
N GLU A 27 -5.30 9.93 -3.55
CA GLU A 27 -6.64 10.48 -3.46
C GLU A 27 -7.41 9.92 -2.26
N GLY A 28 -6.83 9.00 -1.53
CA GLY A 28 -7.50 8.46 -0.35
C GLY A 28 -8.28 7.19 -0.58
N GLU A 29 -8.09 6.55 -1.71
CA GLU A 29 -8.82 5.32 -2.00
C GLU A 29 -7.96 4.11 -1.77
N VAL A 30 -8.55 3.06 -1.26
CA VAL A 30 -7.84 1.80 -1.08
C VAL A 30 -7.74 1.14 -2.44
N VAL A 31 -6.53 1.00 -2.92
CA VAL A 31 -6.30 0.44 -4.25
C VAL A 31 -5.73 -0.97 -4.20
N SER A 32 -5.37 -1.46 -3.05
CA SER A 32 -4.87 -2.82 -2.94
C SER A 32 -4.99 -3.26 -1.50
N GLU A 33 -5.32 -4.51 -1.30
CA GLU A 33 -5.38 -5.07 0.05
C GLU A 33 -4.75 -6.44 0.02
N ARG A 34 -4.07 -6.78 1.10
CA ARG A 34 -3.46 -8.09 1.21
C ARG A 34 -3.74 -8.65 2.58
N ALA A 35 -4.30 -9.84 2.62
CA ALA A 35 -4.54 -10.53 3.87
C ALA A 35 -3.25 -11.16 4.35
N CYS A 36 -2.95 -10.99 5.62
CA CYS A 36 -1.75 -11.54 6.23
C CYS A 36 -2.13 -12.48 7.34
N HIS A 37 -1.22 -13.43 7.65
CA HIS A 37 -1.46 -14.43 8.60
C HIS A 37 -1.42 -13.91 9.99
N ASP A 38 -0.56 -12.98 10.32
CA ASP A 38 -0.46 -12.45 11.66
C ASP A 38 0.12 -11.04 11.57
N GLY A 39 0.24 -10.42 12.74
CA GLY A 39 0.70 -9.04 12.78
C GLY A 39 2.13 -8.87 12.34
N ALA A 40 2.97 -9.87 12.58
CA ALA A 40 4.38 -9.77 12.17
C ALA A 40 4.47 -9.76 10.65
N GLU A 41 3.71 -10.61 10.00
CA GLU A 41 3.72 -10.64 8.55
C GLU A 41 3.15 -9.33 8.00
N ALA A 42 2.10 -8.82 8.61
CA ALA A 42 1.50 -7.58 8.15
C ALA A 42 2.49 -6.42 8.27
N ARG A 43 3.22 -6.36 9.36
CA ARG A 43 4.18 -5.29 9.54
C ARG A 43 5.34 -5.40 8.59
N THR A 44 5.79 -6.63 8.32
CA THR A 44 6.88 -6.83 7.38
C THR A 44 6.46 -6.39 5.98
N TYR A 45 5.26 -6.78 5.58
CA TYR A 45 4.78 -6.39 4.27
C TYR A 45 4.62 -4.88 4.19
N ALA A 46 4.06 -4.27 5.23
CA ALA A 46 3.86 -2.83 5.23
C ALA A 46 5.18 -2.09 5.17
N SER A 47 6.21 -2.61 5.83
CA SER A 47 7.51 -1.99 5.78
C SER A 47 8.07 -2.02 4.38
N THR A 48 7.91 -3.14 3.68
CA THR A 48 8.36 -3.24 2.30
C THR A 48 7.62 -2.26 1.41
N VAL A 49 6.31 -2.15 1.61
CA VAL A 49 5.53 -1.22 0.82
C VAL A 49 6.00 0.21 1.08
N ARG A 50 6.27 0.55 2.34
CA ARG A 50 6.74 1.88 2.65
C ARG A 50 8.04 2.20 1.98
N GLN A 51 8.96 1.24 1.89
CA GLN A 51 10.21 1.47 1.21
C GLN A 51 9.96 1.76 -0.25
N HIS A 52 9.05 1.04 -0.86
CA HIS A 52 8.74 1.27 -2.27
C HIS A 52 8.05 2.60 -2.47
N ILE A 53 7.29 3.06 -1.49
CA ILE A 53 6.66 4.36 -1.58
C ILE A 53 7.73 5.44 -1.68
N PHE A 54 8.83 5.29 -0.96
CA PHE A 54 9.87 6.28 -1.03
C PHE A 54 10.77 6.12 -2.25
N TRP A 55 10.94 4.92 -2.74
CA TRP A 55 11.89 4.68 -3.82
C TRP A 55 11.30 4.69 -5.22
N LEU A 56 10.07 4.36 -5.39
CA LEU A 56 9.48 4.23 -6.71
C LEU A 56 8.62 5.45 -7.02
N SER A 57 8.65 5.85 -8.28
CA SER A 57 7.76 6.90 -8.72
C SER A 57 6.33 6.39 -8.66
N PRO A 58 5.34 7.25 -8.74
CA PRO A 58 3.96 6.79 -8.70
C PRO A 58 3.65 5.78 -9.80
N GLU A 59 4.22 5.99 -10.98
CA GLU A 59 3.95 5.08 -12.06
C GLU A 59 4.57 3.73 -11.83
N LYS A 60 5.83 3.72 -11.35
CA LYS A 60 6.48 2.47 -11.08
C LYS A 60 5.83 1.74 -9.93
N PHE A 61 5.36 2.48 -8.94
CA PHE A 61 4.70 1.88 -7.80
C PHE A 61 3.45 1.16 -8.26
N ARG A 62 2.68 1.79 -9.14
CA ARG A 62 1.48 1.16 -9.65
C ARG A 62 1.79 -0.09 -10.42
N GLU A 63 2.85 -0.05 -11.21
CA GLU A 63 3.23 -1.22 -11.96
C GLU A 63 3.69 -2.34 -11.05
N TYR A 64 4.46 -2.00 -10.05
CA TYR A 64 5.03 -3.02 -9.17
C TYR A 64 3.93 -3.75 -8.41
N TYR A 65 2.93 -3.03 -7.96
CA TYR A 65 1.86 -3.64 -7.19
C TYR A 65 0.64 -3.95 -8.04
N ARG A 66 0.74 -3.73 -9.34
CA ARG A 66 -0.34 -4.04 -10.28
C ARG A 66 -1.61 -3.32 -9.93
N ILE A 67 -1.47 -2.07 -9.51
CA ILE A 67 -2.62 -1.25 -9.21
C ILE A 67 -3.13 -0.67 -10.51
N GLN A 68 -4.39 -0.97 -10.82
CA GLN A 68 -4.94 -0.51 -12.07
C GLN A 68 -5.47 0.86 -11.94
N SER A 69 -5.39 1.60 -13.02
CA SER A 69 -5.92 2.92 -13.06
C SER A 69 -7.39 2.85 -13.06
N GLN A 70 -8.05 3.76 -12.45
CA GLN A 70 -9.38 3.78 -12.46
C GLN A 70 -9.90 4.23 -13.62
N VAL A 71 -9.35 4.78 -14.41
CA VAL A 71 -9.79 5.28 -15.56
C VAL A 71 -10.00 4.47 -16.42
N GLU A 72 -10.28 4.03 -16.78
CA GLU A 72 -10.42 3.31 -17.56
C GLU A 72 -10.96 3.44 -18.39
N GLY A 73 -11.02 3.51 -18.75
CA GLY A 73 -11.75 3.57 -19.68
C GLY A 73 -12.00 3.48 -20.11
#